data_8cf06b04ac8423a9a0d48ff7fef3c348
#
_entry.id   8cf06b04ac8423a9a0d48ff7fef3c348
#
_cell.length_a   1.000
_cell.length_b   1.000
_cell.length_c   1.000
_cell.angle_alpha   90.00
_cell.angle_beta   90.00
_cell.angle_gamma   90.00
#
_symmetry.space_group_name_H-M   'P 1'
#
loop_
_entity.id
_entity.type
_entity.pdbx_description
1 polymer ?
#
loop_
_entity_poly.entity_id
_entity_poly.type
_entity_poly.pdbx_seq_one_letter_code
_entity_poly.pdbx_strand_id
1 'polypeptide(L)'
;MSYLLALDAGTGSIRAVIFDLNGRQLAVGQAEWKHLSVDNVPGSMEFDLTTNWQLACQCIRQALDAARLSAADIQSVACCSMREGIVLYDRDGEAIWACANVDARASREVAELKEIHDYRFESEVYEVSGQTLALSAMPRLLWLAHHRPDIYRKAATITMISDWLAAKLSGELAVDPSNAGTTGMLDLFSRDWRPALLDMAGLRADMLSPVKETGTL
;
A
#
# COMPACT_ATOMS: atom_id res chain seq x y z
N MET A 1 11.15 10.84 -28.61
CA MET A 1 11.58 9.51 -28.12
C MET A 1 10.70 9.19 -26.92
N SER A 2 10.41 7.91 -26.66
CA SER A 2 9.55 7.52 -25.55
C SER A 2 10.37 6.91 -24.43
N TYR A 3 10.05 7.23 -23.19
CA TYR A 3 10.75 6.78 -21.99
C TYR A 3 9.76 6.18 -20.97
N LEU A 4 10.28 5.44 -20.01
CA LEU A 4 9.52 4.81 -18.94
C LEU A 4 9.95 5.41 -17.61
N LEU A 5 9.01 5.62 -16.70
CA LEU A 5 9.26 6.06 -15.33
C LEU A 5 8.88 4.95 -14.36
N ALA A 6 9.79 4.60 -13.46
CA ALA A 6 9.47 3.74 -12.31
C ALA A 6 9.51 4.56 -11.02
N LEU A 7 8.51 4.40 -10.18
CA LEU A 7 8.46 4.93 -8.81
C LEU A 7 8.62 3.78 -7.83
N ASP A 8 9.65 3.86 -6.98
CA ASP A 8 9.95 2.86 -5.95
C ASP A 8 9.85 3.49 -4.56
N ALA A 9 8.76 3.20 -3.87
CA ALA A 9 8.45 3.68 -2.53
C ALA A 9 8.94 2.68 -1.47
N GLY A 10 10.25 2.64 -1.23
CA GLY A 10 10.85 1.77 -0.21
C GLY A 10 10.50 2.20 1.22
N THR A 11 10.92 1.41 2.22
CA THR A 11 10.63 1.72 3.64
C THR A 11 11.23 3.07 4.07
N GLY A 12 12.43 3.41 3.64
CA GLY A 12 13.14 4.64 4.09
C GLY A 12 13.30 5.72 3.00
N SER A 13 12.87 5.48 1.77
CA SER A 13 13.07 6.43 0.69
C SER A 13 12.13 6.20 -0.48
N ILE A 14 11.95 7.25 -1.30
CA ILE A 14 11.31 7.20 -2.60
C ILE A 14 12.34 7.43 -3.70
N ARG A 15 12.26 6.68 -4.78
CA ARG A 15 13.02 6.90 -6.01
C ARG A 15 12.11 7.05 -7.21
N ALA A 16 12.49 7.94 -8.10
CA ALA A 16 11.95 8.06 -9.45
C ALA A 16 13.07 7.75 -10.43
N VAL A 17 12.91 6.70 -11.23
CA VAL A 17 13.94 6.21 -12.15
C VAL A 17 13.43 6.26 -13.58
N ILE A 18 14.17 6.91 -14.46
CA ILE A 18 13.84 7.00 -15.89
C ILE A 18 14.66 5.99 -16.67
N PHE A 19 13.98 5.23 -17.53
CA PHE A 19 14.58 4.24 -18.42
C PHE A 19 14.27 4.56 -19.88
N ASP A 20 15.21 4.20 -20.79
CA ASP A 20 14.87 4.07 -22.21
C ASP A 20 14.10 2.76 -22.47
N LEU A 21 13.59 2.60 -23.69
CA LEU A 21 12.83 1.40 -24.08
C LEU A 21 13.68 0.11 -24.15
N ASN A 22 15.02 0.22 -24.03
CA ASN A 22 15.92 -0.93 -23.95
C ASN A 22 16.20 -1.34 -22.50
N GLY A 23 15.58 -0.67 -21.51
CA GLY A 23 15.77 -0.92 -20.09
C GLY A 23 17.04 -0.28 -19.49
N ARG A 24 17.71 0.62 -20.23
CA ARG A 24 18.87 1.36 -19.70
C ARG A 24 18.39 2.50 -18.82
N GLN A 25 18.86 2.54 -17.58
CA GLN A 25 18.64 3.64 -16.66
C GLN A 25 19.33 4.92 -17.13
N LEU A 26 18.60 6.01 -17.23
CA LEU A 26 19.09 7.32 -17.69
C LEU A 26 19.30 8.30 -16.55
N ALA A 27 18.35 8.36 -15.60
CA ALA A 27 18.38 9.29 -14.49
C ALA A 27 17.63 8.75 -13.28
N VAL A 28 17.99 9.29 -12.11
CA VAL A 28 17.33 8.98 -10.81
C VAL A 28 17.12 10.28 -10.06
N GLY A 29 15.93 10.44 -9.50
CA GLY A 29 15.65 11.36 -8.39
C GLY A 29 15.37 10.55 -7.13
N GLN A 30 15.93 10.91 -5.99
CA GLN A 30 15.77 10.19 -4.74
C GLN A 30 15.63 11.15 -3.56
N ALA A 31 14.76 10.78 -2.60
CA ALA A 31 14.64 11.44 -1.31
C ALA A 31 14.40 10.42 -0.20
N GLU A 32 14.94 10.68 0.97
CA GLU A 32 14.61 9.93 2.18
C GLU A 32 13.30 10.46 2.77
N TRP A 33 12.52 9.58 3.36
CA TRP A 33 11.34 9.93 4.15
C TRP A 33 11.36 9.26 5.51
N LYS A 34 10.55 9.77 6.42
CA LYS A 34 10.43 9.25 7.78
C LYS A 34 8.98 8.88 8.05
N HIS A 35 8.81 7.80 8.79
CA HIS A 35 7.51 7.45 9.33
C HIS A 35 7.28 8.14 10.67
N LEU A 36 6.03 8.47 10.97
CA LEU A 36 5.67 9.24 12.15
C LEU A 36 5.21 8.29 13.28
N SER A 37 5.87 8.38 14.42
CA SER A 37 5.36 7.76 15.64
C SER A 37 4.20 8.58 16.18
N VAL A 38 3.16 7.91 16.67
CA VAL A 38 2.01 8.52 17.34
C VAL A 38 2.22 8.45 18.84
N ASP A 39 2.03 9.56 19.53
CA ASP A 39 2.18 9.65 20.98
C ASP A 39 1.26 8.65 21.68
N ASN A 40 1.80 7.93 22.68
CA ASN A 40 1.10 6.89 23.43
C ASN A 40 0.59 5.69 22.61
N VAL A 41 1.08 5.49 21.40
CA VAL A 41 0.81 4.30 20.55
C VAL A 41 2.14 3.61 20.23
N PRO A 42 2.62 2.71 21.09
CA PRO A 42 3.89 2.01 20.87
C PRO A 42 3.89 1.23 19.56
N GLY A 43 5.00 1.29 18.84
CA GLY A 43 5.18 0.58 17.56
C GLY A 43 4.48 1.23 16.36
N SER A 44 3.82 2.38 16.56
CA SER A 44 3.18 3.10 15.46
C SER A 44 4.21 3.70 14.50
N MET A 45 3.95 3.57 13.19
CA MET A 45 4.75 4.13 12.10
C MET A 45 3.81 4.59 10.99
N GLU A 46 3.18 5.78 11.19
CA GLU A 46 2.28 6.35 10.19
C GLU A 46 3.06 6.85 8.98
N PHE A 47 2.45 6.71 7.82
CA PHE A 47 2.98 7.20 6.55
C PHE A 47 2.37 8.58 6.26
N ASP A 48 3.20 9.63 6.27
CA ASP A 48 2.76 11.00 5.99
C ASP A 48 2.42 11.16 4.49
N LEU A 49 1.14 11.02 4.18
CA LEU A 49 0.62 11.08 2.81
C LEU A 49 0.95 12.40 2.12
N THR A 50 0.89 13.53 2.85
CA THR A 50 1.11 14.86 2.28
C THR A 50 2.58 15.10 1.97
N THR A 51 3.44 14.93 2.97
CA THR A 51 4.89 15.14 2.81
C THR A 51 5.48 14.16 1.82
N ASN A 52 5.08 12.88 1.89
CA ASN A 52 5.63 11.84 1.01
C ASN A 52 5.19 12.00 -0.44
N TRP A 53 3.98 12.53 -0.70
CA TRP A 53 3.59 12.91 -2.05
C TRP A 53 4.44 14.07 -2.61
N GLN A 54 4.72 15.07 -1.80
CA GLN A 54 5.60 16.18 -2.20
C GLN A 54 7.01 15.67 -2.54
N LEU A 55 7.56 14.75 -1.73
CA LEU A 55 8.86 14.13 -2.00
C LEU A 55 8.84 13.29 -3.29
N ALA A 56 7.76 12.52 -3.54
CA ALA A 56 7.61 11.77 -4.79
C ALA A 56 7.61 12.70 -6.01
N CYS A 57 6.84 13.79 -5.97
CA CYS A 57 6.82 14.80 -7.02
C CYS A 57 8.19 15.47 -7.23
N GLN A 58 8.92 15.72 -6.14
CA GLN A 58 10.28 16.26 -6.20
C GLN A 58 11.23 15.28 -6.90
N CYS A 59 11.20 14.00 -6.55
CA CYS A 59 12.03 12.97 -7.17
C CYS A 59 11.74 12.81 -8.67
N ILE A 60 10.45 12.86 -9.06
CA ILE A 60 10.06 12.84 -10.49
C ILE A 60 10.68 14.03 -11.22
N ARG A 61 10.55 15.26 -10.68
CA ARG A 61 11.13 16.45 -11.30
C ARG A 61 12.66 16.35 -11.41
N GLN A 62 13.33 15.93 -10.33
CA GLN A 62 14.78 15.73 -10.34
C GLN A 62 15.23 14.74 -11.42
N ALA A 63 14.53 13.61 -11.60
CA ALA A 63 14.83 12.63 -12.62
C ALA A 63 14.63 13.19 -14.04
N LEU A 64 13.53 13.91 -14.27
CA LEU A 64 13.24 14.55 -15.57
C LEU A 64 14.32 15.60 -15.92
N ASP A 65 14.67 16.47 -14.98
CA ASP A 65 15.69 17.51 -15.18
C ASP A 65 17.06 16.89 -15.47
N ALA A 66 17.46 15.86 -14.72
CA ALA A 66 18.73 15.17 -14.91
C ALA A 66 18.80 14.46 -16.27
N ALA A 67 17.68 13.92 -16.75
CA ALA A 67 17.56 13.31 -18.08
C ALA A 67 17.37 14.36 -19.21
N ARG A 68 17.10 15.62 -18.86
CA ARG A 68 16.72 16.69 -19.81
C ARG A 68 15.45 16.35 -20.60
N LEU A 69 14.48 15.76 -19.92
CA LEU A 69 13.19 15.33 -20.47
C LEU A 69 12.05 16.14 -19.87
N SER A 70 10.93 16.16 -20.58
CA SER A 70 9.64 16.66 -20.09
C SER A 70 8.73 15.49 -19.69
N ALA A 71 7.67 15.76 -18.93
CA ALA A 71 6.68 14.74 -18.60
C ALA A 71 6.01 14.14 -19.84
N ALA A 72 5.89 14.89 -20.95
CA ALA A 72 5.33 14.43 -22.22
C ALA A 72 6.20 13.38 -22.94
N ASP A 73 7.47 13.24 -22.54
CA ASP A 73 8.37 12.21 -23.08
C ASP A 73 8.18 10.85 -22.38
N ILE A 74 7.48 10.82 -21.24
CA ILE A 74 7.20 9.60 -20.48
C ILE A 74 5.97 8.90 -21.06
N GLN A 75 6.17 7.70 -21.58
CA GLN A 75 5.10 6.89 -22.21
C GLN A 75 4.30 6.10 -21.19
N SER A 76 4.94 5.62 -20.13
CA SER A 76 4.30 4.81 -19.10
C SER A 76 4.99 4.99 -17.75
N VAL A 77 4.21 4.84 -16.70
CA VAL A 77 4.69 4.85 -15.30
C VAL A 77 4.32 3.53 -14.63
N ALA A 78 5.27 2.96 -13.89
CA ALA A 78 5.02 1.83 -13.00
C ALA A 78 5.38 2.22 -11.56
N CYS A 79 4.57 1.76 -10.61
CA CYS A 79 4.78 2.01 -9.18
C CYS A 79 5.04 0.70 -8.46
N CYS A 80 6.07 0.67 -7.62
CA CYS A 80 6.26 -0.37 -6.63
C CYS A 80 6.50 0.25 -5.24
N SER A 81 6.32 -0.54 -4.20
CA SER A 81 6.48 -0.03 -2.84
C SER A 81 6.97 -1.11 -1.87
N MET A 82 7.29 -0.65 -0.63
CA MET A 82 7.33 -1.54 0.51
C MET A 82 6.04 -2.36 0.55
N ARG A 83 6.16 -3.66 0.83
CA ARG A 83 5.00 -4.54 1.04
C ARG A 83 4.26 -4.14 2.32
N GLU A 84 3.01 -4.53 2.46
CA GLU A 84 2.25 -4.47 3.71
C GLU A 84 1.97 -3.05 4.26
N GLY A 85 2.47 -2.00 3.61
CA GLY A 85 2.05 -0.62 3.87
C GLY A 85 0.68 -0.36 3.24
N ILE A 86 -0.28 0.17 4.02
CA ILE A 86 -1.67 0.37 3.58
C ILE A 86 -2.08 1.82 3.63
N VAL A 87 -3.02 2.17 2.75
CA VAL A 87 -3.68 3.48 2.69
C VAL A 87 -5.19 3.28 2.71
N LEU A 88 -5.89 4.02 3.56
CA LEU A 88 -7.34 4.04 3.64
C LEU A 88 -7.88 5.35 3.04
N TYR A 89 -8.94 5.22 2.26
CA TYR A 89 -9.65 6.33 1.65
C TYR A 89 -11.09 6.40 2.14
N ASP A 90 -11.64 7.60 2.18
CA ASP A 90 -13.07 7.80 2.41
C ASP A 90 -13.89 7.67 1.12
N ARG A 91 -15.20 7.96 1.22
CA ARG A 91 -16.14 7.87 0.08
C ARG A 91 -15.91 8.94 -0.99
N ASP A 92 -15.23 10.02 -0.66
CA ASP A 92 -14.88 11.08 -1.58
C ASP A 92 -13.56 10.80 -2.33
N GLY A 93 -12.92 9.66 -2.01
CA GLY A 93 -11.64 9.26 -2.59
C GLY A 93 -10.44 9.97 -1.96
N GLU A 94 -10.64 10.62 -0.80
CA GLU A 94 -9.56 11.26 -0.07
C GLU A 94 -8.85 10.25 0.84
N ALA A 95 -7.51 10.22 0.77
CA ALA A 95 -6.71 9.36 1.62
C ALA A 95 -6.71 9.90 3.06
N ILE A 96 -7.32 9.14 3.98
CA ILE A 96 -7.58 9.58 5.36
C ILE A 96 -6.62 8.99 6.40
N TRP A 97 -5.93 7.90 6.08
CA TRP A 97 -4.97 7.27 6.96
C TRP A 97 -4.03 6.34 6.19
N ALA A 98 -2.79 6.23 6.64
CA ALA A 98 -1.82 5.31 6.09
C ALA A 98 -0.78 4.89 7.13
N CYS A 99 -0.25 3.67 7.01
CA CYS A 99 0.89 3.22 7.79
C CYS A 99 1.91 2.49 6.92
N ALA A 100 3.16 2.51 7.38
CA ALA A 100 4.26 1.81 6.74
C ALA A 100 4.24 0.31 7.07
N ASN A 101 5.03 -0.48 6.34
CA ASN A 101 5.22 -1.91 6.60
C ASN A 101 5.83 -2.20 7.98
N VAL A 102 6.64 -1.29 8.51
CA VAL A 102 7.27 -1.40 9.84
C VAL A 102 6.35 -1.01 11.00
N ASP A 103 5.10 -0.67 10.73
CA ASP A 103 4.10 -0.38 11.77
C ASP A 103 3.75 -1.65 12.54
N ALA A 104 4.07 -1.67 13.82
CA ALA A 104 3.88 -2.82 14.73
C ALA A 104 2.87 -2.51 15.86
N ARG A 105 2.02 -1.47 15.70
CA ARG A 105 1.04 -1.05 16.72
C ARG A 105 0.04 -2.13 17.09
N ALA A 106 -0.27 -3.05 16.17
CA ALA A 106 -1.34 -4.03 16.29
C ALA A 106 -0.89 -5.39 16.83
N SER A 107 0.17 -5.42 17.65
CA SER A 107 0.69 -6.70 18.20
C SER A 107 -0.31 -7.45 19.08
N ARG A 108 -1.22 -6.73 19.78
CA ARG A 108 -2.29 -7.32 20.56
C ARG A 108 -3.36 -7.93 19.65
N GLU A 109 -3.73 -7.24 18.59
CA GLU A 109 -4.71 -7.69 17.60
C GLU A 109 -4.20 -8.91 16.81
N VAL A 110 -2.87 -9.02 16.61
CA VAL A 110 -2.28 -10.26 16.08
C VAL A 110 -2.58 -11.45 17.00
N ALA A 111 -2.40 -11.28 18.32
CA ALA A 111 -2.69 -12.34 19.28
C ALA A 111 -4.19 -12.69 19.29
N GLU A 112 -5.06 -11.68 19.27
CA GLU A 112 -6.51 -11.84 19.24
C GLU A 112 -6.96 -12.61 17.97
N LEU A 113 -6.46 -12.24 16.80
CA LEU A 113 -6.78 -12.94 15.55
C LEU A 113 -6.30 -14.38 15.55
N LYS A 114 -5.16 -14.68 16.18
CA LYS A 114 -4.67 -16.07 16.31
C LYS A 114 -5.58 -16.99 17.12
N GLU A 115 -6.35 -16.45 18.07
CA GLU A 115 -7.27 -17.24 18.91
C GLU A 115 -8.52 -17.69 18.14
N ILE A 116 -8.84 -17.09 17.02
CA ILE A 116 -10.00 -17.45 16.19
C ILE A 116 -9.90 -18.92 15.72
N HIS A 117 -11.02 -19.62 15.70
CA HIS A 117 -11.14 -21.04 15.29
C HIS A 117 -10.19 -21.98 16.05
N ASP A 118 -10.08 -21.84 17.36
CA ASP A 118 -9.19 -22.65 18.18
C ASP A 118 -7.73 -22.61 17.69
N TYR A 119 -7.20 -21.39 17.45
CA TYR A 119 -5.85 -21.11 16.97
C TYR A 119 -5.54 -21.61 15.54
N ARG A 120 -6.55 -21.84 14.71
CA ARG A 120 -6.35 -22.26 13.31
C ARG A 120 -6.40 -21.13 12.30
N PHE A 121 -6.89 -19.95 12.67
CA PHE A 121 -7.12 -18.85 11.73
C PHE A 121 -5.85 -18.41 11.00
N GLU A 122 -4.69 -18.35 11.66
CA GLU A 122 -3.43 -18.01 10.99
C GLU A 122 -3.05 -19.04 9.92
N SER A 123 -3.31 -20.34 10.16
CA SER A 123 -3.08 -21.38 9.15
C SER A 123 -4.05 -21.25 7.97
N GLU A 124 -5.32 -20.92 8.24
CA GLU A 124 -6.33 -20.67 7.21
C GLU A 124 -5.98 -19.46 6.34
N VAL A 125 -5.50 -18.38 6.95
CA VAL A 125 -4.98 -17.20 6.23
C VAL A 125 -3.77 -17.60 5.39
N TYR A 126 -2.84 -18.37 5.95
CA TYR A 126 -1.63 -18.79 5.26
C TYR A 126 -1.93 -19.70 4.06
N GLU A 127 -2.85 -20.65 4.18
CA GLU A 127 -3.26 -21.55 3.10
C GLU A 127 -3.87 -20.78 1.90
N VAL A 128 -4.57 -19.68 2.17
CA VAL A 128 -5.23 -18.87 1.14
C VAL A 128 -4.27 -17.84 0.54
N SER A 129 -3.53 -17.14 1.38
CA SER A 129 -2.77 -15.92 1.00
C SER A 129 -1.25 -16.09 1.01
N GLY A 130 -0.73 -17.16 1.61
CA GLY A 130 0.71 -17.32 1.83
C GLY A 130 1.29 -16.35 2.87
N GLN A 131 0.45 -15.62 3.64
CA GLN A 131 0.87 -14.60 4.60
C GLN A 131 0.61 -15.03 6.04
N THR A 132 1.46 -14.56 6.95
CA THR A 132 1.23 -14.67 8.40
C THR A 132 0.46 -13.44 8.90
N LEU A 133 -0.30 -13.58 9.99
CA LEU A 133 -1.07 -12.48 10.55
C LEU A 133 -0.20 -11.28 10.96
N ALA A 134 0.98 -11.53 11.53
CA ALA A 134 1.85 -10.47 12.04
C ALA A 134 2.27 -9.44 10.97
N LEU A 135 2.36 -9.85 9.72
CA LEU A 135 2.75 -8.99 8.60
C LEU A 135 1.55 -8.50 7.77
N SER A 136 0.36 -9.09 7.96
CA SER A 136 -0.82 -8.77 7.15
C SER A 136 -1.46 -7.43 7.52
N ALA A 137 -2.41 -6.98 6.69
CA ALA A 137 -3.17 -5.76 6.95
C ALA A 137 -4.26 -5.95 8.03
N MET A 138 -4.77 -7.17 8.22
CA MET A 138 -5.91 -7.44 9.10
C MET A 138 -5.70 -6.95 10.54
N PRO A 139 -4.57 -7.21 11.23
CA PRO A 139 -4.38 -6.70 12.60
C PRO A 139 -4.44 -5.18 12.69
N ARG A 140 -3.91 -4.46 11.68
CA ARG A 140 -3.94 -2.98 11.65
C ARG A 140 -5.35 -2.45 11.44
N LEU A 141 -6.16 -3.14 10.62
CA LEU A 141 -7.58 -2.82 10.46
C LEU A 141 -8.36 -3.08 11.75
N LEU A 142 -8.08 -4.19 12.45
CA LEU A 142 -8.70 -4.51 13.74
C LEU A 142 -8.30 -3.49 14.80
N TRP A 143 -7.02 -3.09 14.83
CA TRP A 143 -6.56 -2.01 15.71
C TRP A 143 -7.32 -0.70 15.44
N LEU A 144 -7.52 -0.32 14.19
CA LEU A 144 -8.31 0.86 13.85
C LEU A 144 -9.78 0.72 14.30
N ALA A 145 -10.38 -0.45 14.14
CA ALA A 145 -11.75 -0.69 14.61
C ALA A 145 -11.89 -0.48 16.12
N HIS A 146 -10.89 -0.88 16.90
CA HIS A 146 -10.87 -0.77 18.36
C HIS A 146 -10.48 0.64 18.85
N HIS A 147 -9.43 1.23 18.29
CA HIS A 147 -8.78 2.41 18.83
C HIS A 147 -9.06 3.70 18.06
N ARG A 148 -9.40 3.59 16.77
CA ARG A 148 -9.75 4.73 15.91
C ARG A 148 -11.02 4.43 15.09
N PRO A 149 -12.15 4.14 15.78
CA PRO A 149 -13.41 3.81 15.09
C PRO A 149 -13.92 4.97 14.23
N ASP A 150 -13.48 6.20 14.48
CA ASP A 150 -13.73 7.37 13.65
C ASP A 150 -13.11 7.23 12.24
N ILE A 151 -11.86 6.77 12.14
CA ILE A 151 -11.19 6.48 10.87
C ILE A 151 -11.77 5.22 10.23
N TYR A 152 -11.87 4.12 11.01
CA TYR A 152 -12.33 2.83 10.51
C TYR A 152 -13.72 2.91 9.87
N ARG A 153 -14.67 3.63 10.48
CA ARG A 153 -16.02 3.81 9.92
C ARG A 153 -16.08 4.69 8.68
N LYS A 154 -15.17 5.67 8.56
CA LYS A 154 -15.07 6.53 7.37
C LYS A 154 -14.42 5.83 6.20
N ALA A 155 -13.54 4.84 6.46
CA ALA A 155 -12.85 4.11 5.41
C ALA A 155 -13.85 3.44 4.47
N ALA A 156 -13.71 3.74 3.18
CA ALA A 156 -14.53 3.19 2.11
C ALA A 156 -13.69 2.35 1.14
N THR A 157 -12.36 2.58 1.09
CA THR A 157 -11.46 1.86 0.19
C THR A 157 -10.10 1.67 0.86
N ILE A 158 -9.50 0.50 0.67
CA ILE A 158 -8.13 0.17 1.07
C ILE A 158 -7.26 -0.06 -0.17
N THR A 159 -6.05 0.49 -0.17
CA THR A 159 -5.01 0.19 -1.17
C THR A 159 -3.67 -0.02 -0.49
N MET A 160 -2.66 -0.41 -1.27
CA MET A 160 -1.27 -0.43 -0.83
C MET A 160 -0.57 0.88 -1.20
N ILE A 161 0.66 1.09 -0.71
CA ILE A 161 1.43 2.33 -0.99
C ILE A 161 1.75 2.49 -2.49
N SER A 162 2.04 1.41 -3.23
CA SER A 162 2.25 1.47 -4.68
C SER A 162 0.99 1.92 -5.41
N ASP A 163 -0.16 1.40 -4.98
CA ASP A 163 -1.45 1.73 -5.59
C ASP A 163 -1.85 3.18 -5.28
N TRP A 164 -1.49 3.67 -4.07
CA TRP A 164 -1.65 5.09 -3.73
C TRP A 164 -0.85 5.99 -4.67
N LEU A 165 0.42 5.64 -4.98
CA LEU A 165 1.21 6.38 -5.97
C LEU A 165 0.55 6.35 -7.35
N ALA A 166 0.09 5.17 -7.78
CA ALA A 166 -0.61 5.02 -9.04
C ALA A 166 -1.92 5.85 -9.07
N ALA A 167 -2.70 5.81 -7.99
CA ALA A 167 -3.94 6.60 -7.87
C ALA A 167 -3.68 8.11 -7.89
N LYS A 168 -2.61 8.58 -7.26
CA LYS A 168 -2.20 10.00 -7.31
C LYS A 168 -1.86 10.48 -8.72
N LEU A 169 -1.43 9.57 -9.61
CA LEU A 169 -1.07 9.89 -10.99
C LEU A 169 -2.23 9.69 -11.98
N SER A 170 -3.08 8.69 -11.74
CA SER A 170 -4.16 8.29 -12.65
C SER A 170 -5.55 8.80 -12.25
N GLY A 171 -5.77 9.02 -10.94
CA GLY A 171 -7.10 9.29 -10.39
C GLY A 171 -7.94 8.02 -10.12
N GLU A 172 -7.41 6.82 -10.42
CA GLU A 172 -8.14 5.55 -10.27
C GLU A 172 -7.70 4.79 -9.02
N LEU A 173 -8.67 4.31 -8.23
CA LEU A 173 -8.44 3.49 -7.04
C LEU A 173 -8.62 2.01 -7.40
N ALA A 174 -7.51 1.29 -7.45
CA ALA A 174 -7.45 -0.16 -7.65
C ALA A 174 -6.21 -0.71 -6.94
N VAL A 175 -6.12 -2.03 -6.81
CA VAL A 175 -4.92 -2.70 -6.28
C VAL A 175 -4.36 -3.67 -7.30
N ASP A 176 -3.04 -3.77 -7.34
CA ASP A 176 -2.35 -4.82 -8.07
C ASP A 176 -2.35 -6.11 -7.23
N PRO A 177 -2.69 -7.29 -7.80
CA PRO A 177 -2.79 -8.53 -7.03
C PRO A 177 -1.46 -8.95 -6.40
N SER A 178 -0.30 -8.57 -6.95
CA SER A 178 1.00 -8.93 -6.36
C SER A 178 1.22 -8.24 -5.02
N ASN A 179 0.84 -6.96 -4.89
CA ASN A 179 0.96 -6.23 -3.64
C ASN A 179 -0.23 -6.51 -2.71
N ALA A 180 -1.46 -6.58 -3.25
CA ALA A 180 -2.65 -6.96 -2.47
C ALA A 180 -2.52 -8.35 -1.82
N GLY A 181 -1.79 -9.28 -2.46
CA GLY A 181 -1.47 -10.59 -1.88
C GLY A 181 -0.73 -10.51 -0.55
N THR A 182 0.01 -9.43 -0.28
CA THR A 182 0.70 -9.24 1.00
C THR A 182 -0.21 -8.82 2.15
N THR A 183 -1.47 -8.50 1.88
CA THR A 183 -2.45 -8.08 2.89
C THR A 183 -2.93 -9.22 3.80
N GLY A 184 -2.77 -10.47 3.37
CA GLY A 184 -3.39 -11.63 4.00
C GLY A 184 -4.89 -11.81 3.68
N MET A 185 -5.46 -10.97 2.83
CA MET A 185 -6.89 -10.94 2.50
C MET A 185 -7.20 -11.39 1.07
N LEU A 186 -6.17 -11.58 0.22
CA LEU A 186 -6.31 -11.99 -1.17
C LEU A 186 -5.99 -13.49 -1.31
N ASP A 187 -6.82 -14.19 -2.06
CA ASP A 187 -6.62 -15.59 -2.43
C ASP A 187 -5.65 -15.66 -3.63
N LEU A 188 -4.50 -16.28 -3.43
CA LEU A 188 -3.44 -16.38 -4.44
C LEU A 188 -3.83 -17.22 -5.66
N PHE A 189 -4.78 -18.15 -5.53
CA PHE A 189 -5.21 -19.00 -6.63
C PHE A 189 -6.21 -18.30 -7.54
N SER A 190 -7.23 -17.68 -6.95
CA SER A 190 -8.20 -16.88 -7.72
C SER A 190 -7.65 -15.50 -8.11
N ARG A 191 -6.61 -15.00 -7.42
CA ARG A 191 -6.03 -13.65 -7.53
C ARG A 191 -7.07 -12.56 -7.27
N ASP A 192 -7.98 -12.84 -6.34
CA ASP A 192 -9.05 -11.93 -5.94
C ASP A 192 -9.22 -11.97 -4.42
N TRP A 193 -9.93 -10.99 -3.88
CA TRP A 193 -10.21 -10.90 -2.46
C TRP A 193 -10.96 -12.12 -1.91
N ARG A 194 -10.67 -12.46 -0.66
CA ARG A 194 -11.36 -13.51 0.10
C ARG A 194 -12.16 -12.90 1.26
N PRO A 195 -13.37 -12.34 1.01
CA PRO A 195 -14.17 -11.65 2.04
C PRO A 195 -14.42 -12.48 3.29
N ALA A 196 -14.53 -13.80 3.14
CA ALA A 196 -14.75 -14.71 4.26
C ALA A 196 -13.65 -14.62 5.36
N LEU A 197 -12.39 -14.28 5.00
CA LEU A 197 -11.34 -14.06 6.00
C LEU A 197 -11.60 -12.81 6.84
N LEU A 198 -12.13 -11.75 6.22
CA LEU A 198 -12.49 -10.53 6.94
C LEU A 198 -13.71 -10.76 7.84
N ASP A 199 -14.72 -11.48 7.35
CA ASP A 199 -15.92 -11.83 8.13
C ASP A 199 -15.53 -12.62 9.39
N MET A 200 -14.65 -13.60 9.28
CA MET A 200 -14.12 -14.37 10.41
C MET A 200 -13.33 -13.51 11.39
N ALA A 201 -12.61 -12.51 10.91
CA ALA A 201 -11.87 -11.55 11.72
C ALA A 201 -12.76 -10.42 12.31
N GLY A 202 -14.06 -10.39 12.03
CA GLY A 202 -14.96 -9.30 12.42
C GLY A 202 -14.67 -7.98 11.70
N LEU A 203 -14.06 -8.04 10.51
CA LEU A 203 -13.68 -6.89 9.71
C LEU A 203 -14.65 -6.64 8.55
N ARG A 204 -14.73 -5.40 8.12
CA ARG A 204 -15.56 -5.00 6.98
C ARG A 204 -14.90 -5.38 5.66
N ALA A 205 -15.64 -6.08 4.79
CA ALA A 205 -15.20 -6.43 3.45
C ALA A 205 -15.64 -5.39 2.38
N ASP A 206 -16.52 -4.45 2.71
CA ASP A 206 -17.02 -3.43 1.79
C ASP A 206 -16.02 -2.32 1.45
N MET A 207 -14.83 -2.36 2.07
CA MET A 207 -13.71 -1.46 1.78
C MET A 207 -12.67 -2.05 0.82
N LEU A 208 -12.88 -3.26 0.30
CA LEU A 208 -11.93 -3.90 -0.59
C LEU A 208 -11.95 -3.25 -1.97
N SER A 209 -10.79 -2.79 -2.45
CA SER A 209 -10.63 -2.16 -3.77
C SER A 209 -10.83 -3.13 -4.92
N PRO A 210 -11.20 -2.68 -6.11
CA PRO A 210 -11.12 -3.51 -7.31
C PRO A 210 -9.70 -4.02 -7.53
N VAL A 211 -9.55 -5.32 -7.81
CA VAL A 211 -8.28 -5.92 -8.20
C VAL A 211 -8.10 -5.76 -9.70
N LYS A 212 -6.96 -5.19 -10.11
CA LYS A 212 -6.60 -5.02 -11.53
C LYS A 212 -5.17 -5.51 -11.76
N GLU A 213 -4.98 -6.30 -12.80
CA GLU A 213 -3.65 -6.73 -13.21
C GLU A 213 -2.81 -5.54 -13.66
N THR A 214 -1.52 -5.56 -13.35
CA THR A 214 -0.57 -4.56 -13.86
C THR A 214 -0.60 -4.51 -15.38
N GLY A 215 -0.69 -3.31 -15.94
CA GLY A 215 -0.83 -3.08 -17.39
C GLY A 215 -2.27 -3.08 -17.90
N THR A 216 -3.27 -3.22 -17.03
CA THR A 216 -4.69 -3.01 -17.39
C THR A 216 -4.93 -1.50 -17.64
N LEU A 217 -5.68 -1.19 -18.69
CA LEU A 217 -6.11 0.18 -19.05
C LEU A 217 -7.50 0.48 -18.49
#